data_177e491bcd359e95b7c4d7b73606303e
#
_entry.id   177e491bcd359e95b7c4d7b73606303e
#
_cell.length_a   1.000
_cell.length_b   1.000
_cell.length_c   1.000
_cell.angle_alpha   90.00
_cell.angle_beta   90.00
_cell.angle_gamma   90.00
#
_symmetry.space_group_name_H-M   'P 1'
#
loop_
_entity.id
_entity.type
_entity.pdbx_description
1 polymer ?
#
loop_
_entity_poly.entity_id
_entity_poly.type
_entity_poly.pdbx_seq_one_letter_code
_entity_poly.pdbx_strand_id
1 'polypeptide(L)'
;MYKGIVQLVIGLMMIVTLLVGYLPIPEYLVELTCVSNMLGGVLLTIDGILSICRKKNLSSNLYRAVCVCILTVFFICLGSLTGFFHFNFKGAFFFLHVINPIAFVGCYLLFCNDAERRIVSAANFITPVLMLVYLLFDYIRCQFTGKFVYGFAEPDVLTFP
;
A
#
# COMPACT_ATOMS: atom_id res chain seq x y z
N MET A 1 -9.85 5.69 22.88
CA MET A 1 -8.56 5.12 23.28
C MET A 1 -8.29 3.77 22.60
N TYR A 2 -9.18 2.78 22.66
CA TYR A 2 -9.03 1.47 22.02
C TYR A 2 -8.73 1.57 20.50
N LYS A 3 -9.53 2.34 19.74
CA LYS A 3 -9.30 2.61 18.32
C LYS A 3 -7.85 3.02 18.02
N GLY A 4 -7.34 4.02 18.77
CA GLY A 4 -6.00 4.54 18.53
C GLY A 4 -4.89 3.52 18.82
N ILE A 5 -5.09 2.67 19.83
CA ILE A 5 -4.12 1.60 20.15
C ILE A 5 -4.08 0.58 19.02
N VAL A 6 -5.24 0.14 18.51
CA VAL A 6 -5.30 -0.83 17.40
C VAL A 6 -4.64 -0.26 16.14
N GLN A 7 -4.95 1.00 15.78
CA GLN A 7 -4.33 1.67 14.63
C GLN A 7 -2.81 1.77 14.79
N LEU A 8 -2.34 2.17 15.98
CA LEU A 8 -0.91 2.28 16.27
C LEU A 8 -0.19 0.95 16.14
N VAL A 9 -0.75 -0.11 16.74
CA VAL A 9 -0.14 -1.47 16.68
C VAL A 9 -0.06 -1.97 15.25
N ILE A 10 -1.16 -1.86 14.48
CA ILE A 10 -1.18 -2.31 13.07
C ILE A 10 -0.24 -1.45 12.22
N GLY A 11 -0.23 -0.14 12.41
CA GLY A 11 0.67 0.75 11.68
C GLY A 11 2.14 0.42 11.91
N LEU A 12 2.53 0.21 13.17
CA LEU A 12 3.89 -0.20 13.52
C LEU A 12 4.22 -1.59 12.96
N MET A 13 3.30 -2.55 13.03
CA MET A 13 3.47 -3.88 12.43
C MET A 13 3.76 -3.76 10.93
N MET A 14 2.99 -2.95 10.18
CA MET A 14 3.20 -2.74 8.75
C MET A 14 4.58 -2.16 8.46
N ILE A 15 5.02 -1.16 9.21
CA ILE A 15 6.35 -0.54 9.05
C ILE A 15 7.46 -1.55 9.36
N VAL A 16 7.36 -2.23 10.50
CA VAL A 16 8.40 -3.19 10.95
C VAL A 16 8.54 -4.35 9.97
N THR A 17 7.44 -4.94 9.53
CA THR A 17 7.48 -6.07 8.57
C THR A 17 8.10 -5.66 7.23
N LEU A 18 7.83 -4.44 6.77
CA LEU A 18 8.45 -3.90 5.58
C LEU A 18 9.96 -3.68 5.78
N LEU A 19 10.36 -3.00 6.85
CA LEU A 19 11.77 -2.70 7.09
C LEU A 19 12.59 -3.99 7.30
N VAL A 20 12.11 -4.90 8.12
CA VAL A 20 12.81 -6.18 8.39
C VAL A 20 12.94 -7.02 7.11
N GLY A 21 11.92 -7.02 6.26
CA GLY A 21 11.92 -7.85 5.06
C GLY A 21 12.68 -7.26 3.88
N TYR A 22 12.62 -5.95 3.69
CA TYR A 22 13.05 -5.33 2.44
C TYR A 22 14.20 -4.32 2.58
N LEU A 23 14.52 -3.85 3.80
CA LEU A 23 15.68 -2.98 3.99
C LEU A 23 17.01 -3.66 3.58
N PRO A 24 17.19 -4.99 3.77
CA PRO A 24 18.39 -5.69 3.28
C PRO A 24 18.50 -5.73 1.76
N ILE A 25 17.40 -5.50 1.02
CA ILE A 25 17.32 -5.56 -0.45
C ILE A 25 16.66 -4.25 -0.93
N PRO A 26 17.39 -3.11 -0.87
CA PRO A 26 16.82 -1.79 -1.04
C PRO A 26 16.23 -1.52 -2.43
N GLU A 27 16.62 -2.27 -3.44
CA GLU A 27 16.03 -2.18 -4.79
C GLU A 27 14.52 -2.45 -4.83
N TYR A 28 13.98 -3.25 -3.91
CA TYR A 28 12.55 -3.53 -3.82
C TYR A 28 11.76 -2.45 -3.04
N LEU A 29 12.43 -1.56 -2.32
CA LEU A 29 11.73 -0.50 -1.57
C LEU A 29 10.97 0.48 -2.47
N VAL A 30 11.32 0.55 -3.76
CA VAL A 30 10.63 1.37 -4.76
C VAL A 30 9.39 0.70 -5.35
N GLU A 31 9.14 -0.56 -5.06
CA GLU A 31 7.94 -1.26 -5.50
C GLU A 31 6.68 -0.65 -4.90
N LEU A 32 5.61 -0.61 -5.70
CA LEU A 32 4.30 -0.12 -5.23
C LEU A 32 3.83 -0.83 -3.96
N THR A 33 4.15 -2.12 -3.83
CA THR A 33 3.91 -2.92 -2.62
C THR A 33 4.55 -2.30 -1.40
N CYS A 34 5.84 -1.98 -1.47
CA CYS A 34 6.57 -1.38 -0.35
C CYS A 34 6.09 0.04 -0.08
N VAL A 35 5.92 0.85 -1.12
CA VAL A 35 5.45 2.24 -1.01
C VAL A 35 4.06 2.30 -0.38
N SER A 36 3.10 1.50 -0.86
CA SER A 36 1.73 1.50 -0.34
C SER A 36 1.65 0.98 1.11
N ASN A 37 2.41 -0.06 1.46
CA ASN A 37 2.49 -0.56 2.83
C ASN A 37 3.14 0.45 3.78
N MET A 38 4.20 1.16 3.34
CA MET A 38 4.81 2.23 4.14
C MET A 38 3.83 3.37 4.38
N LEU A 39 3.15 3.85 3.32
CA LEU A 39 2.13 4.89 3.45
C LEU A 39 1.00 4.47 4.39
N GLY A 40 0.52 3.23 4.27
CA GLY A 40 -0.52 2.68 5.15
C GLY A 40 -0.06 2.58 6.61
N GLY A 41 1.15 2.10 6.83
CA GLY A 41 1.76 1.99 8.16
C GLY A 41 1.93 3.36 8.82
N VAL A 42 2.48 4.34 8.10
CA VAL A 42 2.65 5.72 8.59
C VAL A 42 1.30 6.37 8.88
N LEU A 43 0.32 6.22 7.98
CA LEU A 43 -1.01 6.77 8.15
C LEU A 43 -1.69 6.23 9.41
N LEU A 44 -1.69 4.91 9.61
CA LEU A 44 -2.27 4.28 10.80
C LEU A 44 -1.52 4.66 12.08
N THR A 45 -0.20 4.76 12.03
CA THR A 45 0.62 5.16 13.19
C THR A 45 0.29 6.59 13.62
N ILE A 46 0.28 7.53 12.69
CA ILE A 46 -0.04 8.94 12.98
C ILE A 46 -1.47 9.06 13.51
N ASP A 47 -2.45 8.44 12.84
CA ASP A 47 -3.85 8.52 13.24
C ASP A 47 -4.10 7.82 14.59
N GLY A 48 -3.39 6.74 14.86
CA GLY A 48 -3.36 6.06 16.15
C GLY A 48 -2.89 6.98 17.27
N ILE A 49 -1.78 7.68 17.08
CA ILE A 49 -1.25 8.67 18.04
C ILE A 49 -2.24 9.80 18.23
N LEU A 50 -2.77 10.39 17.15
CA LEU A 50 -3.76 11.48 17.23
C LEU A 50 -5.00 11.04 18.01
N SER A 51 -5.48 9.83 17.76
CA SER A 51 -6.65 9.25 18.43
C SER A 51 -6.41 9.03 19.94
N ILE A 52 -5.21 8.56 20.32
CA ILE A 52 -4.80 8.41 21.73
C ILE A 52 -4.71 9.77 22.41
N CYS A 53 -4.14 10.76 21.73
CA CYS A 53 -4.03 12.13 22.22
C CYS A 53 -5.34 12.94 22.15
N ARG A 54 -6.46 12.32 21.77
CA ARG A 54 -7.77 12.95 21.58
C ARG A 54 -7.74 14.15 20.62
N LYS A 55 -6.87 14.11 19.62
CA LYS A 55 -6.78 15.08 18.53
C LYS A 55 -7.70 14.66 17.39
N LYS A 56 -7.90 15.59 16.43
CA LYS A 56 -8.66 15.28 15.22
C LYS A 56 -7.93 14.23 14.39
N ASN A 57 -8.65 13.18 13.99
CA ASN A 57 -8.15 12.13 13.11
C ASN A 57 -7.85 12.65 11.70
N LEU A 58 -7.06 11.90 10.96
CA LEU A 58 -6.77 12.16 9.57
C LEU A 58 -8.02 11.97 8.69
N SER A 59 -8.01 12.57 7.50
CA SER A 59 -9.14 12.51 6.58
C SER A 59 -9.41 11.10 6.07
N SER A 60 -10.68 10.69 6.02
CA SER A 60 -11.11 9.42 5.41
C SER A 60 -10.74 9.32 3.92
N ASN A 61 -10.59 10.44 3.22
CA ASN A 61 -10.15 10.46 1.83
C ASN A 61 -8.72 9.97 1.67
N LEU A 62 -7.84 10.30 2.63
CA LEU A 62 -6.46 9.81 2.64
C LEU A 62 -6.43 8.29 2.89
N TYR A 63 -7.23 7.81 3.84
CA TYR A 63 -7.40 6.37 4.07
C TYR A 63 -7.89 5.63 2.82
N ARG A 64 -8.87 6.21 2.12
CA ARG A 64 -9.43 5.62 0.90
C ARG A 64 -8.37 5.53 -0.21
N ALA A 65 -7.60 6.58 -0.42
CA ALA A 65 -6.55 6.60 -1.42
C ALA A 65 -5.50 5.50 -1.17
N VAL A 66 -5.01 5.42 0.07
CA VAL A 66 -4.04 4.39 0.47
C VAL A 66 -4.67 2.99 0.40
N CYS A 67 -5.94 2.84 0.80
CA CYS A 67 -6.69 1.58 0.72
C CYS A 67 -6.74 1.05 -0.73
N VAL A 68 -7.01 1.92 -1.71
CA VAL A 68 -7.04 1.50 -3.12
C VAL A 68 -5.64 1.09 -3.60
N CYS A 69 -4.58 1.82 -3.23
CA CYS A 69 -3.22 1.42 -3.56
C CYS A 69 -2.86 0.03 -3.00
N ILE A 70 -3.16 -0.20 -1.73
CA ILE A 70 -2.91 -1.48 -1.06
C ILE A 70 -3.75 -2.61 -1.69
N LEU A 71 -5.03 -2.36 -1.97
CA LEU A 71 -5.91 -3.34 -2.62
C LEU A 71 -5.49 -3.64 -4.05
N THR A 72 -5.01 -2.66 -4.80
CA THR A 72 -4.45 -2.89 -6.15
C THR A 72 -3.33 -3.89 -6.10
N VAL A 73 -2.35 -3.71 -5.19
CA VAL A 73 -1.25 -4.65 -4.98
C VAL A 73 -1.76 -6.03 -4.57
N PHE A 74 -2.71 -6.09 -3.62
CA PHE A 74 -3.31 -7.34 -3.16
C PHE A 74 -3.96 -8.13 -4.30
N PHE A 75 -4.81 -7.48 -5.11
CA PHE A 75 -5.51 -8.14 -6.22
C PHE A 75 -4.58 -8.51 -7.37
N ILE A 76 -3.57 -7.69 -7.69
CA ILE A 76 -2.56 -8.04 -8.69
C ILE A 76 -1.77 -9.27 -8.22
N CYS A 77 -1.36 -9.32 -6.96
CA CYS A 77 -0.66 -10.46 -6.40
C CYS A 77 -1.51 -11.73 -6.43
N LEU A 78 -2.80 -11.66 -6.02
CA LEU A 78 -3.73 -12.79 -6.10
C LEU A 78 -3.97 -13.25 -7.55
N GLY A 79 -4.14 -12.31 -8.49
CA GLY A 79 -4.31 -12.62 -9.92
C GLY A 79 -3.07 -13.29 -10.51
N SER A 80 -1.89 -12.93 -10.05
CA SER A 80 -0.62 -13.50 -10.49
C SER A 80 -0.35 -14.92 -9.97
N LEU A 81 -1.16 -15.41 -9.02
CA LEU A 81 -1.12 -16.82 -8.58
C LEU A 81 -1.39 -17.82 -9.72
N THR A 82 -2.01 -17.37 -10.80
CA THR A 82 -2.44 -18.23 -11.92
C THR A 82 -1.37 -18.52 -12.95
N GLY A 83 -0.12 -18.01 -12.80
CA GLY A 83 0.90 -18.44 -13.74
C GLY A 83 2.23 -17.69 -13.82
N PHE A 84 2.36 -16.46 -13.34
CA PHE A 84 3.56 -15.66 -13.63
C PHE A 84 4.53 -15.50 -12.44
N PHE A 85 4.07 -15.63 -11.19
CA PHE A 85 4.92 -15.47 -10.02
C PHE A 85 4.73 -16.63 -9.05
N HIS A 86 5.81 -17.13 -8.49
CA HIS A 86 5.76 -18.10 -7.40
C HIS A 86 5.37 -17.35 -6.11
N PHE A 87 4.12 -17.52 -5.67
CA PHE A 87 3.64 -16.93 -4.43
C PHE A 87 4.38 -17.52 -3.23
N ASN A 88 5.14 -16.70 -2.54
CA ASN A 88 5.84 -17.11 -1.35
C ASN A 88 5.02 -16.74 -0.10
N PHE A 89 4.22 -17.68 0.42
CA PHE A 89 3.47 -17.53 1.67
C PHE A 89 4.35 -17.45 2.94
N LYS A 90 5.60 -16.98 2.83
CA LYS A 90 6.54 -16.94 3.95
C LYS A 90 7.06 -15.52 4.18
N GLY A 91 7.37 -15.24 5.46
CA GLY A 91 8.07 -14.03 5.86
C GLY A 91 7.36 -12.73 5.50
N ALA A 92 8.15 -11.71 5.22
CA ALA A 92 7.66 -10.35 4.92
C ALA A 92 6.76 -10.29 3.69
N PHE A 93 7.01 -11.11 2.67
CA PHE A 93 6.18 -11.17 1.46
C PHE A 93 4.72 -11.46 1.80
N PHE A 94 4.45 -12.46 2.64
CA PHE A 94 3.09 -12.80 3.07
C PHE A 94 2.44 -11.64 3.86
N PHE A 95 3.22 -10.99 4.73
CA PHE A 95 2.71 -9.81 5.45
C PHE A 95 2.32 -8.69 4.51
N LEU A 96 3.21 -8.28 3.59
CA LEU A 96 2.97 -7.14 2.73
C LEU A 96 1.82 -7.36 1.73
N HIS A 97 1.61 -8.59 1.26
CA HIS A 97 0.63 -8.91 0.23
C HIS A 97 -0.70 -9.43 0.76
N VAL A 98 -0.76 -9.94 2.00
CA VAL A 98 -1.99 -10.52 2.58
C VAL A 98 -2.37 -9.89 3.91
N ILE A 99 -1.50 -10.00 4.92
CA ILE A 99 -1.85 -9.60 6.29
C ILE A 99 -2.06 -8.09 6.40
N ASN A 100 -1.10 -7.30 5.91
CA ASN A 100 -1.17 -5.85 5.99
C ASN A 100 -2.35 -5.26 5.20
N PRO A 101 -2.64 -5.68 3.94
CA PRO A 101 -3.84 -5.27 3.23
C PRO A 101 -5.13 -5.54 4.00
N ILE A 102 -5.30 -6.76 4.52
CA ILE A 102 -6.49 -7.13 5.29
C ILE A 102 -6.62 -6.29 6.56
N ALA A 103 -5.52 -6.14 7.31
CA ALA A 103 -5.50 -5.35 8.54
C ALA A 103 -5.78 -3.87 8.29
N PHE A 104 -5.20 -3.28 7.22
CA PHE A 104 -5.44 -1.90 6.85
C PHE A 104 -6.89 -1.65 6.44
N VAL A 105 -7.45 -2.51 5.56
CA VAL A 105 -8.85 -2.43 5.14
C VAL A 105 -9.78 -2.61 6.34
N GLY A 106 -9.48 -3.55 7.24
CA GLY A 106 -10.22 -3.74 8.48
C GLY A 106 -10.25 -2.46 9.33
N CYS A 107 -9.10 -1.79 9.51
CA CYS A 107 -9.04 -0.50 10.21
C CYS A 107 -9.86 0.58 9.49
N TYR A 108 -9.79 0.66 8.16
CA TYR A 108 -10.56 1.60 7.37
C TYR A 108 -12.07 1.39 7.57
N LEU A 109 -12.54 0.14 7.45
CA LEU A 109 -13.96 -0.19 7.58
C LEU A 109 -14.50 0.03 9.00
N LEU A 110 -13.71 -0.30 10.02
CA LEU A 110 -14.16 -0.23 11.41
C LEU A 110 -14.06 1.18 12.00
N PHE A 111 -13.10 1.97 11.55
CA PHE A 111 -12.75 3.19 12.26
C PHE A 111 -12.95 4.48 11.47
N CYS A 112 -13.12 4.42 10.14
CA CYS A 112 -13.45 5.62 9.38
C CYS A 112 -14.95 5.96 9.47
N ASN A 113 -15.24 7.26 9.63
CA ASN A 113 -16.59 7.74 9.80
C ASN A 113 -17.41 7.60 8.51
N ASP A 114 -18.62 7.02 8.61
CA ASP A 114 -19.52 6.81 7.47
C ASP A 114 -19.98 8.12 6.79
N ALA A 115 -20.13 9.19 7.57
CA ALA A 115 -20.49 10.49 7.01
C ALA A 115 -19.40 11.03 6.06
N GLU A 116 -18.13 10.84 6.41
CA GLU A 116 -17.02 11.24 5.56
C GLU A 116 -16.80 10.27 4.38
N ARG A 117 -17.21 9.02 4.50
CA ARG A 117 -17.14 8.05 3.39
C ARG A 117 -17.99 8.44 2.19
N ARG A 118 -19.06 9.21 2.40
CA ARG A 118 -19.99 9.65 1.35
C ARG A 118 -19.48 10.83 0.52
N ILE A 119 -18.44 11.53 0.95
CA ILE A 119 -17.85 12.64 0.19
C ILE A 119 -16.97 12.05 -0.92
N VAL A 120 -17.62 11.78 -2.05
CA VAL A 120 -17.09 10.96 -3.15
C VAL A 120 -16.06 11.68 -4.02
N SER A 121 -15.99 13.03 -4.00
CA SER A 121 -15.36 13.76 -5.09
C SER A 121 -13.83 13.75 -5.09
N ALA A 122 -13.17 14.11 -3.99
CA ALA A 122 -11.71 14.28 -3.99
C ALA A 122 -10.94 12.95 -4.01
N ALA A 123 -11.39 11.94 -3.25
CA ALA A 123 -10.68 10.66 -3.16
C ALA A 123 -10.68 9.87 -4.48
N ASN A 124 -11.73 10.05 -5.30
CA ASN A 124 -11.81 9.39 -6.60
C ASN A 124 -10.76 9.91 -7.60
N PHE A 125 -10.26 11.14 -7.40
CA PHE A 125 -9.19 11.72 -8.21
C PHE A 125 -7.81 11.50 -7.59
N ILE A 126 -7.69 11.47 -6.27
CA ILE A 126 -6.41 11.27 -5.58
C ILE A 126 -5.78 9.92 -5.95
N THR A 127 -6.57 8.85 -5.99
CA THR A 127 -6.04 7.51 -6.27
C THR A 127 -5.48 7.36 -7.68
N PRO A 128 -6.22 7.70 -8.76
CA PRO A 128 -5.66 7.71 -10.11
C PRO A 128 -4.42 8.59 -10.23
N VAL A 129 -4.41 9.75 -9.57
CA VAL A 129 -3.25 10.65 -9.57
C VAL A 129 -2.04 9.99 -8.91
N LEU A 130 -2.21 9.35 -7.75
CA LEU A 130 -1.13 8.61 -7.10
C LEU A 130 -0.57 7.49 -7.98
N MET A 131 -1.44 6.74 -8.66
CA MET A 131 -1.02 5.71 -9.61
C MET A 131 -0.26 6.30 -10.80
N LEU A 132 -0.75 7.40 -11.38
CA LEU A 132 -0.05 8.10 -12.47
C LEU A 132 1.30 8.65 -12.03
N VAL A 133 1.39 9.21 -10.83
CA VAL A 133 2.66 9.69 -10.25
C VAL A 133 3.62 8.51 -10.06
N TYR A 134 3.15 7.37 -9.58
CA TYR A 134 3.98 6.18 -9.46
C TYR A 134 4.46 5.66 -10.81
N LEU A 135 3.59 5.58 -11.82
CA LEU A 135 3.97 5.17 -13.18
C LEU A 135 4.96 6.13 -13.82
N LEU A 136 4.78 7.44 -13.62
CA LEU A 136 5.72 8.45 -14.08
C LEU A 136 7.07 8.31 -13.39
N PHE A 137 7.08 8.07 -12.07
CA PHE A 137 8.30 7.78 -11.33
C PHE A 137 9.02 6.55 -11.90
N ASP A 138 8.30 5.44 -12.14
CA ASP A 138 8.88 4.22 -12.69
C ASP A 138 9.43 4.43 -14.11
N TYR A 139 8.71 5.19 -14.95
CA TYR A 139 9.18 5.58 -16.28
C TYR A 139 10.48 6.41 -16.20
N ILE A 140 10.52 7.44 -15.36
CA ILE A 140 11.72 8.27 -15.18
C ILE A 140 12.88 7.41 -14.67
N ARG A 141 12.64 6.58 -13.65
CA ARG A 141 13.64 5.66 -13.12
C ARG A 141 14.17 4.72 -14.21
N CYS A 142 13.31 4.20 -15.06
CA CYS A 142 13.69 3.34 -16.18
C CYS A 142 14.66 4.03 -17.15
N GLN A 143 14.51 5.35 -17.39
CA GLN A 143 15.45 6.10 -18.24
C GLN A 143 16.88 6.12 -17.68
N PHE A 144 17.05 6.02 -16.35
CA PHE A 144 18.36 6.00 -15.69
C PHE A 144 18.88 4.60 -15.44
N THR A 145 18.02 3.62 -15.20
CA THR A 145 18.40 2.25 -14.80
C THR A 145 18.30 1.23 -15.92
N GLY A 146 17.59 1.57 -17.01
CA GLY A 146 17.29 0.66 -18.12
C GLY A 146 16.23 -0.41 -17.79
N LYS A 147 15.61 -0.37 -16.60
CA LYS A 147 14.63 -1.38 -16.17
C LYS A 147 13.45 -0.74 -15.45
N PHE A 148 12.23 -1.22 -15.76
CA PHE A 148 11.05 -0.95 -14.97
C PHE A 148 11.07 -1.71 -13.63
N VAL A 149 10.35 -1.18 -12.62
CA VAL A 149 10.30 -1.82 -11.29
C VAL A 149 9.73 -3.23 -11.38
N TYR A 150 8.66 -3.41 -12.14
CA TYR A 150 7.98 -4.71 -12.26
C TYR A 150 8.28 -5.48 -13.55
N GLY A 151 9.03 -4.95 -14.47
CA GLY A 151 9.33 -5.60 -15.74
C GLY A 151 8.12 -5.82 -16.67
N PHE A 152 6.90 -5.42 -16.29
CA PHE A 152 5.69 -5.62 -17.10
C PHE A 152 5.71 -4.91 -18.45
N ALA A 153 6.46 -3.84 -18.57
CA ALA A 153 6.58 -3.05 -19.80
C ALA A 153 7.84 -3.40 -20.61
N GLU A 154 8.56 -4.44 -20.25
CA GLU A 154 9.68 -4.91 -21.04
C GLU A 154 9.15 -5.58 -22.34
N PRO A 155 9.79 -5.31 -23.50
CA PRO A 155 9.31 -5.79 -24.80
C PRO A 155 9.06 -7.30 -24.85
N ASP A 156 9.87 -8.07 -24.13
CA ASP A 156 9.80 -9.54 -24.11
C ASP A 156 8.62 -10.07 -23.29
N VAL A 157 8.03 -9.26 -22.41
CA VAL A 157 6.88 -9.62 -21.57
C VAL A 157 5.56 -9.21 -22.22
N LEU A 158 5.57 -8.16 -23.05
CA LEU A 158 4.39 -7.63 -23.74
C LEU A 158 4.13 -8.28 -25.11
N THR A 159 5.02 -9.15 -25.60
CA THR A 159 4.77 -9.95 -26.81
C THR A 159 3.76 -11.05 -26.45
N PHE A 160 2.48 -10.73 -26.66
CA PHE A 160 1.46 -11.77 -26.74
C PHE A 160 1.78 -12.67 -27.93
N PRO A 161 1.66 -14.00 -27.77
CA PRO A 161 1.78 -14.94 -28.86
C PRO A 161 0.69 -14.74 -29.89
#